data_b286b912d69d1c1d398311d5baa3d696
#
_entry.id   b286b912d69d1c1d398311d5baa3d696
#
_cell.length_a   1.000
_cell.length_b   1.000
_cell.length_c   1.000
_cell.angle_alpha   90.00
_cell.angle_beta   90.00
_cell.angle_gamma   90.00
#
_symmetry.space_group_name_H-M   'P 1'
#
loop_
_entity.id
_entity.type
_entity.pdbx_description
1 polymer ?
#
loop_
_entity_poly.entity_id
_entity_poly.type
_entity_poly.pdbx_seq_one_letter_code
_entity_poly.pdbx_strand_id
1 'polypeptide(L)'
;FSNPDPDQPWQLATDHPDVVAMKNDLKDVLRFWMKMGADGFRADMAGALTKTSRTRGNEQFHNTSENATKQFWREIRQLLEEEFPHGFMVAEWSSPVDALDDCFHVDFFHWFNGYNDLFQKESWRILNGVSEGHSYFDAEGKGNVTEFLASYMEQYEQTKGKGYISLPLGNHDNARLGNRRSYKDLEIIYAFGFTMPGVSFLYYGNEIGMKQLPSDWPQVEGAYQPRNGARTPMQWSRGANLGFSAADPADLYLPVDPAEDAPNVADQEKDPNSLLNRTRQLIALRHSEPALANYAEFVPLYAEKNTYPFVYARAAGEDVVIVLLNPRAEASEATFDINVPFRKTRLLMGDEIGWEHDRRSGKVSVSMPGQSYSIIKLL
;
A
#
# COMPACT_ATOMS: atom_id res chain seq x y z
N PHE A 1 4.59 -16.89 26.07
CA PHE A 1 3.14 -17.12 26.01
C PHE A 1 2.43 -16.31 27.09
N SER A 2 1.22 -15.81 26.80
CA SER A 2 0.42 -15.08 27.83
C SER A 2 -0.31 -16.03 28.80
N ASN A 3 -0.55 -17.26 28.38
CA ASN A 3 -1.14 -18.32 29.19
C ASN A 3 -0.49 -19.65 28.82
N PRO A 4 0.75 -19.91 29.32
CA PRO A 4 1.48 -21.13 28.98
C PRO A 4 0.80 -22.37 29.52
N ASP A 5 0.85 -23.47 28.79
CA ASP A 5 0.40 -24.77 29.19
C ASP A 5 1.39 -25.34 30.21
N PRO A 6 0.97 -25.66 31.46
CA PRO A 6 1.86 -26.19 32.48
C PRO A 6 2.44 -27.59 32.16
N ASP A 7 1.81 -28.33 31.27
CA ASP A 7 2.31 -29.62 30.78
C ASP A 7 3.34 -29.48 29.64
N GLN A 8 3.66 -28.26 29.24
CA GLN A 8 4.60 -27.92 28.15
C GLN A 8 5.71 -27.02 28.69
N PRO A 9 6.77 -27.55 29.29
CA PRO A 9 7.79 -26.75 30.01
C PRO A 9 8.61 -25.78 29.11
N TRP A 10 8.47 -25.90 27.80
CA TRP A 10 9.09 -24.97 26.84
C TRP A 10 8.20 -23.75 26.55
N GLN A 11 6.94 -23.72 27.00
CA GLN A 11 6.09 -22.55 26.93
C GLN A 11 6.36 -21.64 28.12
N LEU A 12 7.25 -20.67 27.92
CA LEU A 12 7.60 -19.70 28.96
C LEU A 12 6.57 -18.57 29.00
N ALA A 13 6.18 -18.14 30.19
CA ALA A 13 5.32 -16.98 30.40
C ALA A 13 6.01 -15.67 29.95
N THR A 14 5.23 -14.65 29.64
CA THR A 14 5.76 -13.33 29.19
C THR A 14 6.60 -12.63 30.25
N ASP A 15 6.46 -12.96 31.51
CA ASP A 15 7.20 -12.47 32.67
C ASP A 15 8.32 -13.41 33.16
N HIS A 16 8.51 -14.56 32.49
CA HIS A 16 9.61 -15.47 32.82
C HIS A 16 10.96 -14.75 32.64
N PRO A 17 11.95 -14.92 33.57
CA PRO A 17 13.22 -14.21 33.51
C PRO A 17 13.93 -14.29 32.15
N ASP A 18 13.96 -15.43 31.50
CA ASP A 18 14.57 -15.61 30.19
C ASP A 18 13.83 -14.85 29.08
N VAL A 19 12.49 -14.77 29.17
CA VAL A 19 11.68 -13.99 28.23
C VAL A 19 11.90 -12.49 28.42
N VAL A 20 12.01 -12.05 29.68
CA VAL A 20 12.34 -10.65 30.00
C VAL A 20 13.75 -10.30 29.51
N ALA A 21 14.75 -11.18 29.71
CA ALA A 21 16.11 -11.00 29.19
C ALA A 21 16.08 -10.89 27.65
N MET A 22 15.44 -11.80 26.96
CA MET A 22 15.28 -11.76 25.49
C MET A 22 14.62 -10.46 25.02
N LYS A 23 13.57 -9.96 25.68
CA LYS A 23 12.95 -8.68 25.34
C LYS A 23 13.94 -7.51 25.47
N ASN A 24 14.78 -7.52 26.49
CA ASN A 24 15.81 -6.50 26.67
C ASN A 24 16.88 -6.59 25.58
N ASP A 25 17.30 -7.79 25.20
CA ASP A 25 18.24 -7.98 24.07
C ASP A 25 17.63 -7.45 22.75
N LEU A 26 16.34 -7.68 22.50
CA LEU A 26 15.64 -7.13 21.34
C LEU A 26 15.62 -5.59 21.37
N LYS A 27 15.40 -4.97 22.54
CA LYS A 27 15.50 -3.52 22.71
C LYS A 27 16.91 -3.01 22.40
N ASP A 28 17.94 -3.75 22.80
CA ASP A 28 19.33 -3.40 22.50
C ASP A 28 19.69 -3.57 21.01
N VAL A 29 19.10 -4.54 20.32
CA VAL A 29 19.19 -4.67 18.84
C VAL A 29 18.61 -3.42 18.16
N LEU A 30 17.44 -2.95 18.60
CA LEU A 30 16.83 -1.72 18.07
C LEU A 30 17.74 -0.50 18.32
N ARG A 31 18.26 -0.34 19.54
CA ARG A 31 19.20 0.72 19.89
C ARG A 31 20.47 0.69 19.02
N PHE A 32 20.99 -0.51 18.77
CA PHE A 32 22.17 -0.69 17.92
C PHE A 32 21.94 -0.13 16.51
N TRP A 33 20.84 -0.54 15.86
CA TRP A 33 20.56 -0.08 14.50
C TRP A 33 20.20 1.40 14.43
N MET A 34 19.46 1.93 15.39
CA MET A 34 19.17 3.36 15.47
C MET A 34 20.45 4.19 15.63
N LYS A 35 21.40 3.74 16.47
CA LYS A 35 22.71 4.39 16.60
C LYS A 35 23.59 4.27 15.36
N MET A 36 23.38 3.23 14.54
CA MET A 36 24.05 3.07 13.25
C MET A 36 23.45 3.95 12.15
N GLY A 37 22.35 4.67 12.43
CA GLY A 37 21.71 5.61 11.51
C GLY A 37 20.44 5.10 10.82
N ALA A 38 19.82 4.04 11.33
CA ALA A 38 18.48 3.67 10.89
C ALA A 38 17.47 4.73 11.35
N ASP A 39 16.50 5.06 10.49
CA ASP A 39 15.42 6.00 10.81
C ASP A 39 14.21 5.30 11.47
N GLY A 40 14.19 3.97 11.46
CA GLY A 40 13.12 3.18 12.06
C GLY A 40 13.07 1.74 11.55
N PHE A 41 11.93 1.07 11.81
CA PHE A 41 11.78 -0.37 11.55
C PHE A 41 10.41 -0.70 10.95
N ARG A 42 10.41 -1.68 10.05
CA ARG A 42 9.22 -2.46 9.72
C ARG A 42 9.24 -3.72 10.57
N ALA A 43 8.16 -3.94 11.32
CA ALA A 43 7.98 -5.15 12.11
C ALA A 43 7.18 -6.18 11.32
N ASP A 44 7.83 -7.29 11.00
CA ASP A 44 7.23 -8.44 10.33
C ASP A 44 6.24 -9.15 11.26
N MET A 45 5.08 -9.56 10.73
CA MET A 45 4.05 -10.30 11.46
C MET A 45 3.75 -9.73 12.86
N ALA A 46 3.72 -8.41 12.98
CA ALA A 46 3.68 -7.69 14.26
C ALA A 46 2.51 -8.11 15.17
N GLY A 47 1.35 -8.40 14.59
CA GLY A 47 0.17 -8.85 15.32
C GLY A 47 0.27 -10.28 15.89
N ALA A 48 1.22 -11.08 15.44
CA ALA A 48 1.35 -12.50 15.80
C ALA A 48 2.46 -12.81 16.82
N LEU A 49 2.97 -11.80 17.53
CA LEU A 49 4.17 -11.91 18.37
C LEU A 49 3.95 -12.82 19.59
N THR A 50 2.96 -12.54 20.42
CA THR A 50 2.73 -13.28 21.66
C THR A 50 1.57 -14.27 21.51
N LYS A 51 1.80 -15.53 21.83
CA LYS A 51 0.77 -16.58 21.77
C LYS A 51 0.06 -16.72 23.11
N THR A 52 -1.23 -17.12 23.09
CA THR A 52 -1.99 -17.42 24.32
C THR A 52 -1.55 -18.75 24.94
N SER A 53 -1.50 -19.78 24.12
CA SER A 53 -1.01 -21.12 24.47
C SER A 53 -0.55 -21.79 23.18
N ARG A 54 0.00 -23.00 23.28
CA ARG A 54 0.33 -23.76 22.08
C ARG A 54 -0.93 -24.32 21.42
N THR A 55 -1.01 -24.16 20.10
CA THR A 55 -1.85 -24.99 19.25
C THR A 55 -1.01 -25.78 18.25
N ARG A 56 -1.48 -26.94 17.84
CA ARG A 56 -0.84 -27.75 16.81
C ARG A 56 -1.34 -27.33 15.43
N GLY A 57 -0.44 -27.36 14.43
CA GLY A 57 -0.78 -27.11 13.03
C GLY A 57 -1.01 -25.63 12.71
N ASN A 58 -1.90 -25.37 11.73
CA ASN A 58 -2.15 -24.03 11.19
C ASN A 58 -2.89 -23.07 12.15
N GLU A 59 -3.33 -23.57 13.30
CA GLU A 59 -4.00 -22.75 14.33
C GLU A 59 -3.05 -21.81 15.07
N GLN A 60 -1.74 -21.95 14.86
CA GLN A 60 -0.73 -21.12 15.53
C GLN A 60 -0.89 -19.62 15.31
N PHE A 61 -1.54 -19.20 14.21
CA PHE A 61 -1.83 -17.80 13.92
C PHE A 61 -3.10 -17.29 14.60
N HIS A 62 -4.01 -18.17 14.99
CA HIS A 62 -5.30 -17.80 15.58
C HIS A 62 -5.29 -17.68 17.10
N ASN A 63 -4.23 -18.17 17.78
CA ASN A 63 -4.10 -18.08 19.22
C ASN A 63 -3.07 -17.03 19.66
N THR A 64 -3.19 -15.84 19.13
CA THR A 64 -2.37 -14.71 19.52
C THR A 64 -3.00 -13.99 20.70
N SER A 65 -2.21 -13.64 21.71
CA SER A 65 -2.60 -12.73 22.77
C SER A 65 -2.40 -11.29 22.28
N GLU A 66 -3.47 -10.65 21.85
CA GLU A 66 -3.46 -9.27 21.41
C GLU A 66 -2.93 -8.34 22.50
N ASN A 67 -3.46 -8.41 23.71
CA ASN A 67 -3.05 -7.55 24.81
C ASN A 67 -1.56 -7.68 25.15
N ALA A 68 -1.00 -8.89 25.21
CA ALA A 68 0.41 -9.10 25.50
C ALA A 68 1.31 -8.68 24.31
N THR A 69 0.82 -8.81 23.08
CA THR A 69 1.49 -8.31 21.89
C THR A 69 1.53 -6.77 21.88
N LYS A 70 0.40 -6.11 22.13
CA LYS A 70 0.33 -4.64 22.26
C LYS A 70 1.21 -4.12 23.39
N GLN A 71 1.22 -4.80 24.54
CA GLN A 71 2.08 -4.38 25.65
C GLN A 71 3.56 -4.32 25.26
N PHE A 72 4.07 -5.34 24.57
CA PHE A 72 5.46 -5.33 24.09
C PHE A 72 5.73 -4.21 23.09
N TRP A 73 4.83 -4.00 22.12
CA TRP A 73 5.02 -2.95 21.12
C TRP A 73 4.90 -1.54 21.72
N ARG A 74 4.07 -1.32 22.73
CA ARG A 74 4.03 -0.06 23.50
C ARG A 74 5.35 0.20 24.23
N GLU A 75 5.98 -0.82 24.80
CA GLU A 75 7.30 -0.69 25.42
C GLU A 75 8.36 -0.30 24.37
N ILE A 76 8.31 -0.87 23.17
CA ILE A 76 9.20 -0.50 22.07
C ILE A 76 8.91 0.92 21.59
N ARG A 77 7.64 1.28 21.42
CA ARG A 77 7.24 2.63 21.04
C ARG A 77 7.74 3.68 22.03
N GLN A 78 7.54 3.44 23.31
CA GLN A 78 8.03 4.32 24.37
C GLN A 78 9.55 4.47 24.33
N LEU A 79 10.29 3.37 24.18
CA LEU A 79 11.75 3.41 24.04
C LEU A 79 12.19 4.31 22.87
N LEU A 80 11.52 4.18 21.71
CA LEU A 80 11.86 5.02 20.55
C LEU A 80 11.54 6.49 20.80
N GLU A 81 10.39 6.82 21.39
CA GLU A 81 10.02 8.20 21.71
C GLU A 81 10.98 8.86 22.71
N GLU A 82 11.46 8.11 23.69
CA GLU A 82 12.40 8.60 24.71
C GLU A 82 13.83 8.75 24.20
N GLU A 83 14.34 7.75 23.47
CA GLU A 83 15.75 7.69 23.08
C GLU A 83 15.99 8.17 21.63
N PHE A 84 15.02 8.05 20.77
CA PHE A 84 15.10 8.34 19.32
C PHE A 84 13.81 9.03 18.81
N PRO A 85 13.55 10.28 19.22
CA PRO A 85 12.23 10.94 18.99
C PRO A 85 11.86 11.15 17.52
N HIS A 86 12.77 10.91 16.58
CA HIS A 86 12.51 10.89 15.14
C HIS A 86 12.34 9.47 14.58
N GLY A 87 12.43 8.47 15.44
CA GLY A 87 12.30 7.06 15.07
C GLY A 87 10.90 6.72 14.59
N PHE A 88 10.82 5.87 13.57
CA PHE A 88 9.57 5.51 12.90
C PHE A 88 9.34 4.01 12.93
N MET A 89 8.10 3.58 13.15
CA MET A 89 7.71 2.17 13.10
C MET A 89 6.52 1.93 12.20
N VAL A 90 6.64 0.92 11.33
CA VAL A 90 5.54 0.40 10.52
C VAL A 90 5.27 -1.06 10.84
N ALA A 91 4.02 -1.42 11.06
CA ALA A 91 3.60 -2.78 11.31
C ALA A 91 3.21 -3.51 10.03
N GLU A 92 3.51 -4.77 9.95
CA GLU A 92 2.78 -5.72 9.14
C GLU A 92 1.79 -6.46 10.05
N TRP A 93 0.64 -5.82 10.30
CA TRP A 93 -0.41 -6.37 11.16
C TRP A 93 -1.73 -6.56 10.42
N SER A 94 -2.05 -5.65 9.50
CA SER A 94 -3.33 -5.59 8.78
C SER A 94 -4.54 -5.44 9.71
N SER A 95 -4.34 -4.80 10.85
CA SER A 95 -5.36 -4.37 11.79
C SER A 95 -5.00 -2.98 12.32
N PRO A 96 -5.25 -1.91 11.53
CA PRO A 96 -4.87 -0.56 11.93
C PRO A 96 -5.40 -0.13 13.30
N VAL A 97 -6.62 -0.54 13.67
CA VAL A 97 -7.17 -0.22 15.00
C VAL A 97 -6.32 -0.76 16.13
N ASP A 98 -5.75 -1.97 15.97
CA ASP A 98 -4.87 -2.57 16.97
C ASP A 98 -3.45 -2.03 16.91
N ALA A 99 -2.89 -1.95 15.70
CA ALA A 99 -1.51 -1.53 15.49
C ALA A 99 -1.29 -0.06 15.88
N LEU A 100 -2.25 0.82 15.61
CA LEU A 100 -2.14 2.25 15.89
C LEU A 100 -2.64 2.64 17.30
N ASP A 101 -2.96 1.65 18.13
CA ASP A 101 -3.31 1.84 19.55
C ASP A 101 -2.03 1.96 20.39
N ASP A 102 -1.30 3.07 20.19
CA ASP A 102 -0.02 3.40 20.84
C ASP A 102 1.13 2.39 20.60
N CYS A 103 1.01 1.54 19.57
CA CYS A 103 2.05 0.57 19.24
C CYS A 103 2.93 1.01 18.08
N PHE A 104 2.33 1.43 16.96
CA PHE A 104 3.03 1.78 15.72
C PHE A 104 2.60 3.15 15.19
N HIS A 105 3.41 3.73 14.29
CA HIS A 105 3.09 4.97 13.59
C HIS A 105 2.24 4.71 12.35
N VAL A 106 2.48 3.56 11.70
CA VAL A 106 1.80 3.13 10.47
C VAL A 106 1.49 1.64 10.53
N ASP A 107 0.34 1.22 9.98
CA ASP A 107 0.06 -0.17 9.67
C ASP A 107 -0.28 -0.35 8.19
N PHE A 108 0.12 -1.46 7.62
CA PHE A 108 -0.24 -1.84 6.26
C PHE A 108 -1.68 -2.38 6.22
N PHE A 109 -2.54 -1.68 5.48
CA PHE A 109 -3.86 -2.16 5.15
C PHE A 109 -3.80 -3.03 3.90
N HIS A 110 -3.58 -4.33 4.08
CA HIS A 110 -3.44 -5.28 2.98
C HIS A 110 -4.04 -6.65 3.35
N TRP A 111 -4.01 -7.61 2.43
CA TRP A 111 -4.55 -8.95 2.56
C TRP A 111 -6.08 -8.99 2.76
N PHE A 112 -6.60 -9.00 3.97
CA PHE A 112 -7.98 -9.38 4.29
C PHE A 112 -8.98 -8.21 4.39
N ASN A 113 -8.53 -6.98 4.28
CA ASN A 113 -9.34 -5.79 4.58
C ASN A 113 -9.92 -5.09 3.33
N GLY A 114 -10.32 -5.82 2.31
CA GLY A 114 -10.84 -5.24 1.06
C GLY A 114 -9.76 -4.70 0.11
N TYR A 115 -8.49 -4.71 0.52
CA TYR A 115 -7.37 -4.27 -0.30
C TYR A 115 -7.26 -5.03 -1.63
N ASN A 116 -7.48 -6.35 -1.61
CA ASN A 116 -7.44 -7.18 -2.81
C ASN A 116 -8.50 -6.78 -3.85
N ASP A 117 -9.62 -6.19 -3.40
CA ASP A 117 -10.69 -5.73 -4.26
C ASP A 117 -10.31 -4.51 -5.09
N LEU A 118 -9.27 -3.78 -4.70
CA LEU A 118 -8.74 -2.65 -5.46
C LEU A 118 -7.97 -3.10 -6.70
N PHE A 119 -6.92 -3.92 -6.54
CA PHE A 119 -6.01 -4.24 -7.65
C PHE A 119 -5.30 -5.60 -7.55
N GLN A 120 -5.69 -6.49 -6.62
CA GLN A 120 -5.00 -7.77 -6.40
C GLN A 120 -5.87 -9.03 -6.62
N LYS A 121 -7.15 -8.91 -6.98
CA LYS A 121 -8.04 -10.09 -7.17
C LYS A 121 -7.47 -11.09 -8.18
N GLU A 122 -7.04 -10.62 -9.34
CA GLU A 122 -6.49 -11.48 -10.39
C GLU A 122 -5.10 -12.02 -10.02
N SER A 123 -4.35 -11.26 -9.23
CA SER A 123 -3.00 -11.60 -8.78
C SER A 123 -2.99 -12.62 -7.66
N TRP A 124 -4.03 -12.62 -6.82
CA TRP A 124 -4.18 -13.60 -5.75
C TRP A 124 -4.24 -15.03 -6.27
N ARG A 125 -4.78 -15.25 -7.46
CA ARG A 125 -4.79 -16.55 -8.14
C ARG A 125 -3.40 -17.11 -8.40
N ILE A 126 -2.43 -16.26 -8.63
CA ILE A 126 -1.04 -16.67 -8.93
C ILE A 126 -0.38 -17.21 -7.67
N LEU A 127 -0.66 -16.63 -6.52
CA LEU A 127 0.06 -16.91 -5.27
C LEU A 127 -0.66 -17.91 -4.35
N ASN A 128 -1.99 -17.89 -4.28
CA ASN A 128 -2.76 -18.56 -3.24
C ASN A 128 -3.95 -19.40 -3.76
N GLY A 129 -4.05 -19.64 -5.07
CA GLY A 129 -5.16 -20.39 -5.66
C GLY A 129 -6.27 -19.51 -6.24
N VAL A 130 -7.50 -20.04 -6.36
CA VAL A 130 -8.59 -19.35 -7.02
C VAL A 130 -9.21 -18.30 -6.10
N SER A 131 -9.11 -17.01 -6.49
CA SER A 131 -10.00 -15.97 -5.97
C SER A 131 -11.07 -15.69 -7.01
N GLU A 132 -12.32 -15.58 -6.59
CA GLU A 132 -13.41 -15.12 -7.45
C GLU A 132 -13.49 -13.60 -7.44
N GLY A 133 -13.89 -13.00 -8.56
CA GLY A 133 -14.13 -11.57 -8.69
C GLY A 133 -13.08 -10.82 -9.52
N HIS A 134 -13.26 -9.53 -9.60
CA HIS A 134 -12.46 -8.61 -10.39
C HIS A 134 -11.93 -7.46 -9.51
N SER A 135 -10.74 -6.99 -9.82
CA SER A 135 -10.20 -5.77 -9.21
C SER A 135 -10.98 -4.55 -9.68
N TYR A 136 -11.12 -3.55 -8.81
CA TYR A 136 -11.71 -2.27 -9.19
C TYR A 136 -10.85 -1.55 -10.24
N PHE A 137 -9.53 -1.52 -10.02
CA PHE A 137 -8.57 -0.93 -10.95
C PHE A 137 -8.19 -1.91 -12.06
N ASP A 138 -9.17 -2.25 -12.87
CA ASP A 138 -9.04 -3.09 -14.06
C ASP A 138 -9.88 -2.52 -15.21
N ALA A 139 -9.32 -2.54 -16.42
CA ALA A 139 -9.97 -1.99 -17.62
C ALA A 139 -11.29 -2.69 -17.99
N GLU A 140 -11.51 -3.93 -17.55
CA GLU A 140 -12.79 -4.62 -17.76
C GLU A 140 -13.98 -3.95 -17.06
N GLY A 141 -13.75 -3.13 -16.03
CA GLY A 141 -14.79 -2.38 -15.34
C GLY A 141 -15.82 -3.25 -14.60
N LYS A 142 -15.37 -4.35 -14.01
CA LYS A 142 -16.24 -5.33 -13.31
C LYS A 142 -16.00 -5.36 -11.80
N GLY A 143 -15.06 -4.56 -11.29
CA GLY A 143 -14.72 -4.51 -9.87
C GLY A 143 -15.70 -3.68 -9.04
N ASN A 144 -15.55 -3.79 -7.73
CA ASN A 144 -16.39 -3.09 -6.76
C ASN A 144 -15.54 -2.41 -5.70
N VAL A 145 -15.62 -1.07 -5.59
CA VAL A 145 -14.87 -0.28 -4.60
C VAL A 145 -15.54 -0.25 -3.23
N THR A 146 -16.84 -0.58 -3.15
CA THR A 146 -17.59 -0.40 -1.90
C THR A 146 -17.16 -1.36 -0.79
N GLU A 147 -16.66 -2.54 -1.13
CA GLU A 147 -16.15 -3.50 -0.12
C GLU A 147 -14.85 -2.99 0.53
N PHE A 148 -13.97 -2.44 -0.29
CA PHE A 148 -12.79 -1.74 0.23
C PHE A 148 -13.20 -0.57 1.12
N LEU A 149 -14.09 0.31 0.64
CA LEU A 149 -14.49 1.50 1.40
C LEU A 149 -15.16 1.15 2.72
N ALA A 150 -16.01 0.13 2.78
CA ALA A 150 -16.66 -0.28 4.02
C ALA A 150 -15.63 -0.63 5.10
N SER A 151 -14.65 -1.48 4.76
CA SER A 151 -13.60 -1.86 5.70
C SER A 151 -12.62 -0.71 6.00
N TYR A 152 -12.22 0.05 4.98
CA TYR A 152 -11.26 1.14 5.12
C TYR A 152 -11.82 2.29 5.98
N MET A 153 -13.06 2.72 5.74
CA MET A 153 -13.68 3.83 6.47
C MET A 153 -13.87 3.50 7.95
N GLU A 154 -14.26 2.28 8.28
CA GLU A 154 -14.36 1.83 9.67
C GLU A 154 -13.02 1.97 10.40
N GLN A 155 -11.93 1.52 9.79
CA GLN A 155 -10.58 1.60 10.35
C GLN A 155 -10.08 3.06 10.38
N TYR A 156 -10.32 3.81 9.32
CA TYR A 156 -9.88 5.20 9.18
C TYR A 156 -10.47 6.09 10.29
N GLU A 157 -11.78 6.00 10.54
CA GLU A 157 -12.43 6.82 11.56
C GLU A 157 -11.96 6.48 12.99
N GLN A 158 -11.63 5.22 13.26
CA GLN A 158 -11.14 4.79 14.57
C GLN A 158 -9.67 5.13 14.82
N THR A 159 -8.87 5.30 13.76
CA THR A 159 -7.42 5.53 13.86
C THR A 159 -6.99 6.96 13.54
N LYS A 160 -7.91 7.77 13.07
CA LYS A 160 -7.68 9.18 12.75
C LYS A 160 -7.08 9.94 13.94
N GLY A 161 -5.93 10.56 13.71
CA GLY A 161 -5.17 11.25 14.75
C GLY A 161 -4.31 10.39 15.67
N LYS A 162 -4.33 9.04 15.53
CA LYS A 162 -3.48 8.11 16.30
C LYS A 162 -2.26 7.65 15.51
N GLY A 163 -2.38 7.52 14.22
CA GLY A 163 -1.36 7.07 13.30
C GLY A 163 -1.87 7.05 11.87
N TYR A 164 -1.20 6.34 10.98
CA TYR A 164 -1.50 6.34 9.55
C TYR A 164 -1.74 4.93 9.03
N ILE A 165 -2.82 4.78 8.27
CA ILE A 165 -3.04 3.59 7.44
C ILE A 165 -2.21 3.73 6.17
N SER A 166 -1.51 2.68 5.77
CA SER A 166 -0.83 2.60 4.48
C SER A 166 -1.54 1.63 3.54
N LEU A 167 -1.82 2.10 2.34
CA LEU A 167 -2.23 1.26 1.20
C LEU A 167 -0.97 1.02 0.34
N PRO A 168 -0.26 -0.12 0.50
CA PRO A 168 0.96 -0.35 -0.23
C PRO A 168 0.69 -0.55 -1.72
N LEU A 169 1.46 0.13 -2.56
CA LEU A 169 1.45 -0.04 -4.01
C LEU A 169 2.38 -1.19 -4.41
N GLY A 170 1.99 -2.38 -4.00
CA GLY A 170 2.75 -3.62 -4.16
C GLY A 170 3.74 -3.90 -3.04
N ASN A 171 4.16 -5.14 -2.95
CA ASN A 171 5.19 -5.63 -2.02
C ASN A 171 5.84 -6.93 -2.54
N HIS A 172 6.75 -7.49 -1.76
CA HIS A 172 7.48 -8.71 -2.08
C HIS A 172 6.66 -10.01 -1.92
N ASP A 173 5.44 -9.93 -1.41
CA ASP A 173 4.55 -11.06 -1.16
C ASP A 173 3.37 -11.12 -2.12
N ASN A 174 3.12 -10.05 -2.86
CA ASN A 174 2.08 -9.96 -3.88
C ASN A 174 2.66 -9.98 -5.29
N ALA A 175 1.86 -10.35 -6.27
CA ALA A 175 2.22 -10.17 -7.66
C ALA A 175 2.37 -8.67 -7.98
N ARG A 176 3.28 -8.34 -8.90
CA ARG A 176 3.49 -6.96 -9.32
C ARG A 176 2.25 -6.37 -9.99
N LEU A 177 1.97 -5.11 -9.71
CA LEU A 177 0.83 -4.39 -10.30
C LEU A 177 0.93 -4.28 -11.82
N GLY A 178 2.15 -4.22 -12.37
CA GLY A 178 2.41 -4.19 -13.83
C GLY A 178 2.03 -5.48 -14.56
N ASN A 179 1.72 -6.56 -13.84
CA ASN A 179 1.23 -7.79 -14.44
C ASN A 179 -0.17 -7.57 -15.01
N ARG A 180 -0.35 -7.76 -16.33
CA ARG A 180 -1.63 -7.61 -17.05
C ARG A 180 -2.18 -6.16 -17.14
N ARG A 181 -1.41 -5.14 -16.74
CA ARG A 181 -1.81 -3.72 -16.79
C ARG A 181 -0.92 -2.91 -17.72
N SER A 182 -1.53 -1.98 -18.41
CA SER A 182 -0.83 -0.96 -19.18
C SER A 182 -0.22 0.11 -18.26
N TYR A 183 0.66 0.95 -18.80
CA TYR A 183 1.17 2.09 -18.04
C TYR A 183 0.06 3.07 -17.62
N LYS A 184 -0.99 3.22 -18.44
CA LYS A 184 -2.14 4.06 -18.10
C LYS A 184 -2.92 3.51 -16.90
N ASP A 185 -3.13 2.19 -16.83
CA ASP A 185 -3.75 1.55 -15.67
C ASP A 185 -2.94 1.78 -14.41
N LEU A 186 -1.60 1.64 -14.49
CA LEU A 186 -0.70 1.89 -13.37
C LEU A 186 -0.69 3.35 -12.93
N GLU A 187 -0.75 4.28 -13.88
CA GLU A 187 -0.83 5.72 -13.59
C GLU A 187 -2.10 6.05 -12.77
N ILE A 188 -3.24 5.44 -13.11
CA ILE A 188 -4.50 5.60 -12.36
C ILE A 188 -4.39 5.00 -10.95
N ILE A 189 -3.79 3.82 -10.81
CA ILE A 189 -3.51 3.20 -9.51
C ILE A 189 -2.61 4.09 -8.65
N TYR A 190 -1.57 4.68 -9.24
CA TYR A 190 -0.66 5.57 -8.51
C TYR A 190 -1.31 6.91 -8.17
N ALA A 191 -2.17 7.45 -9.05
CA ALA A 191 -3.00 8.60 -8.73
C ALA A 191 -3.87 8.31 -7.49
N PHE A 192 -4.51 7.14 -7.40
CA PHE A 192 -5.20 6.70 -6.20
C PHE A 192 -4.25 6.62 -4.99
N GLY A 193 -3.18 5.83 -5.07
CA GLY A 193 -2.29 5.56 -3.94
C GLY A 193 -1.60 6.82 -3.38
N PHE A 194 -1.21 7.77 -4.25
CA PHE A 194 -0.58 9.02 -3.82
C PHE A 194 -1.57 10.12 -3.43
N THR A 195 -2.86 9.94 -3.66
CA THR A 195 -3.89 10.90 -3.20
C THR A 195 -4.68 10.41 -1.99
N MET A 196 -4.59 9.13 -1.62
CA MET A 196 -5.17 8.61 -0.38
C MET A 196 -4.46 9.19 0.86
N PRO A 197 -5.14 9.31 2.03
CA PRO A 197 -4.49 9.68 3.28
C PRO A 197 -3.45 8.65 3.73
N GLY A 198 -2.69 8.97 4.76
CA GLY A 198 -1.67 8.09 5.32
C GLY A 198 -0.35 8.12 4.56
N VAL A 199 0.44 7.06 4.68
CA VAL A 199 1.78 6.95 4.12
C VAL A 199 1.77 5.97 2.93
N SER A 200 2.19 6.44 1.76
CA SER A 200 2.27 5.61 0.56
C SER A 200 3.58 4.82 0.55
N PHE A 201 3.50 3.51 0.30
CA PHE A 201 4.65 2.64 0.08
C PHE A 201 4.63 2.14 -1.35
N LEU A 202 5.65 2.49 -2.12
CA LEU A 202 5.84 2.05 -3.49
C LEU A 202 6.90 0.94 -3.53
N TYR A 203 6.54 -0.22 -4.04
CA TYR A 203 7.49 -1.33 -4.17
C TYR A 203 8.44 -1.07 -5.36
N TYR A 204 9.74 -1.33 -5.17
CA TYR A 204 10.75 -1.06 -6.21
C TYR A 204 10.38 -1.67 -7.56
N GLY A 205 10.64 -0.93 -8.63
CA GLY A 205 10.36 -1.35 -10.00
C GLY A 205 8.89 -1.16 -10.43
N ASN A 206 7.97 -0.92 -9.51
CA ASN A 206 6.60 -0.58 -9.89
C ASN A 206 6.55 0.80 -10.56
N GLU A 207 7.39 1.74 -10.13
CA GLU A 207 7.53 3.07 -10.74
C GLU A 207 7.91 3.06 -12.22
N ILE A 208 8.53 1.99 -12.68
CA ILE A 208 8.84 1.78 -14.11
C ILE A 208 7.94 0.73 -14.78
N GLY A 209 7.00 0.14 -14.05
CA GLY A 209 6.07 -0.86 -14.57
C GLY A 209 6.67 -2.25 -14.75
N MET A 210 7.64 -2.66 -13.91
CA MET A 210 8.17 -4.03 -13.92
C MET A 210 7.05 -5.05 -13.81
N LYS A 211 7.16 -6.12 -14.59
CA LYS A 211 6.17 -7.19 -14.65
C LYS A 211 6.48 -8.32 -13.67
N GLN A 212 5.46 -9.08 -13.31
CA GLN A 212 5.59 -10.35 -12.63
C GLN A 212 6.21 -11.36 -13.59
N LEU A 213 7.34 -11.96 -13.22
CA LEU A 213 7.93 -13.05 -14.00
C LEU A 213 7.38 -14.41 -13.57
N PRO A 214 7.41 -15.42 -14.46
CA PRO A 214 7.00 -16.78 -14.11
C PRO A 214 7.77 -17.32 -12.90
N SER A 215 7.11 -18.09 -12.04
CA SER A 215 7.72 -18.66 -10.84
C SER A 215 8.47 -19.98 -11.09
N ASP A 216 8.25 -20.60 -12.25
CA ASP A 216 8.84 -21.87 -12.66
C ASP A 216 10.20 -21.75 -13.37
N TRP A 217 10.75 -20.54 -13.44
CA TRP A 217 12.08 -20.34 -13.99
C TRP A 217 13.16 -21.00 -13.13
N PRO A 218 14.32 -21.39 -13.74
CA PRO A 218 15.45 -21.93 -13.00
C PRO A 218 15.83 -21.00 -11.85
N GLN A 219 15.92 -21.55 -10.67
CA GLN A 219 16.11 -20.78 -9.45
C GLN A 219 17.13 -21.45 -8.56
N VAL A 220 17.74 -20.68 -7.69
CA VAL A 220 18.63 -21.20 -6.66
C VAL A 220 17.84 -22.12 -5.73
N GLU A 221 18.44 -23.24 -5.35
CA GLU A 221 17.85 -24.20 -4.42
C GLU A 221 17.45 -23.49 -3.11
N GLY A 222 16.24 -23.77 -2.63
CA GLY A 222 15.69 -23.15 -1.41
C GLY A 222 14.98 -21.81 -1.63
N ALA A 223 14.99 -21.23 -2.84
CA ALA A 223 14.21 -20.04 -3.12
C ALA A 223 12.70 -20.32 -3.04
N TYR A 224 11.94 -19.44 -2.37
CA TYR A 224 10.49 -19.61 -2.24
C TYR A 224 9.76 -19.21 -3.52
N GLN A 225 9.42 -20.19 -4.33
CA GLN A 225 8.99 -20.03 -5.71
C GLN A 225 7.79 -19.11 -5.98
N PRO A 226 6.65 -19.20 -5.27
CA PRO A 226 5.47 -18.39 -5.65
C PRO A 226 5.69 -16.88 -5.66
N ARG A 227 6.64 -16.38 -4.85
CA ARG A 227 6.90 -14.95 -4.71
C ARG A 227 8.06 -14.45 -5.58
N ASN A 228 8.87 -15.34 -6.14
CA ASN A 228 10.12 -14.97 -6.79
C ASN A 228 9.93 -14.09 -8.02
N GLY A 229 8.84 -14.27 -8.76
CA GLY A 229 8.53 -13.42 -9.91
C GLY A 229 8.32 -11.93 -9.59
N ALA A 230 8.00 -11.59 -8.34
CA ALA A 230 7.91 -10.20 -7.86
C ALA A 230 9.25 -9.66 -7.33
N ARG A 231 10.24 -10.54 -7.04
CA ARG A 231 11.49 -10.19 -6.34
C ARG A 231 12.70 -10.14 -7.29
N THR A 232 12.46 -10.11 -8.59
CA THR A 232 13.49 -10.07 -9.62
C THR A 232 14.33 -8.80 -9.54
N PRO A 233 15.58 -8.82 -10.04
CA PRO A 233 16.46 -7.65 -10.00
C PRO A 233 15.86 -6.40 -10.61
N MET A 234 16.19 -5.23 -10.04
CA MET A 234 15.78 -3.92 -10.57
C MET A 234 16.37 -3.69 -11.96
N GLN A 235 15.58 -3.12 -12.85
CA GLN A 235 15.90 -2.87 -14.25
C GLN A 235 16.38 -1.43 -14.44
N TRP A 236 17.70 -1.23 -14.46
CA TRP A 236 18.30 0.10 -14.50
C TRP A 236 18.54 0.64 -15.91
N SER A 237 18.97 -0.24 -16.84
CA SER A 237 19.35 0.16 -18.20
C SER A 237 19.33 -1.05 -19.14
N ARG A 238 19.62 -0.82 -20.44
CA ARG A 238 19.80 -1.91 -21.44
C ARG A 238 21.16 -2.60 -21.37
N GLY A 239 21.95 -2.38 -20.33
CA GLY A 239 23.23 -3.06 -20.11
C GLY A 239 23.10 -4.54 -19.69
N ALA A 240 24.24 -5.18 -19.41
CA ALA A 240 24.28 -6.55 -18.92
C ALA A 240 23.34 -6.71 -17.70
N ASN A 241 22.57 -7.81 -17.69
CA ASN A 241 21.55 -8.08 -16.67
C ASN A 241 20.64 -6.87 -16.38
N LEU A 242 20.22 -6.16 -17.40
CA LEU A 242 19.45 -4.91 -17.33
C LEU A 242 20.10 -3.82 -16.44
N GLY A 243 21.44 -3.82 -16.39
CA GLY A 243 22.20 -2.87 -15.59
C GLY A 243 22.26 -3.19 -14.10
N PHE A 244 21.73 -4.33 -13.67
CA PHE A 244 21.73 -4.75 -12.27
C PHE A 244 23.09 -5.27 -11.82
N SER A 245 23.73 -6.11 -12.64
CA SER A 245 25.00 -6.78 -12.31
C SER A 245 25.83 -7.05 -13.56
N ALA A 246 27.15 -7.05 -13.41
CA ALA A 246 28.09 -7.50 -14.43
C ALA A 246 28.40 -9.02 -14.35
N ALA A 247 27.78 -9.76 -13.44
CA ALA A 247 27.97 -11.21 -13.29
C ALA A 247 27.43 -11.96 -14.51
N ASP A 248 27.83 -13.23 -14.67
CA ASP A 248 27.18 -14.13 -15.62
C ASP A 248 25.67 -14.23 -15.28
N PRO A 249 24.76 -14.13 -16.25
CA PRO A 249 23.33 -14.30 -15.99
C PRO A 249 22.98 -15.60 -15.25
N ALA A 250 23.77 -16.67 -15.42
CA ALA A 250 23.59 -17.95 -14.74
C ALA A 250 23.92 -17.89 -13.23
N ASP A 251 24.69 -16.91 -12.81
CA ASP A 251 25.09 -16.71 -11.39
C ASP A 251 24.08 -15.81 -10.62
N LEU A 252 23.08 -15.25 -11.29
CA LEU A 252 22.07 -14.44 -10.61
C LEU A 252 21.14 -15.32 -9.77
N TYR A 253 20.88 -14.88 -8.52
CA TYR A 253 19.94 -15.56 -7.63
C TYR A 253 18.52 -15.66 -8.22
N LEU A 254 18.06 -14.61 -8.90
CA LEU A 254 16.83 -14.57 -9.67
C LEU A 254 17.12 -13.97 -11.05
N PRO A 255 16.44 -14.42 -12.11
CA PRO A 255 16.67 -13.92 -13.45
C PRO A 255 16.15 -12.48 -13.61
N VAL A 256 16.67 -11.78 -14.60
CA VAL A 256 16.12 -10.52 -15.11
C VAL A 256 15.03 -10.80 -16.15
N ASP A 257 14.19 -9.80 -16.44
CA ASP A 257 13.19 -9.88 -17.50
C ASP A 257 13.88 -10.06 -18.88
N PRO A 258 13.60 -11.14 -19.62
CA PRO A 258 14.23 -11.39 -20.91
C PRO A 258 13.56 -10.65 -22.07
N ALA A 259 12.47 -9.91 -21.82
CA ALA A 259 11.75 -9.22 -22.88
C ALA A 259 12.60 -8.09 -23.48
N GLU A 260 12.60 -7.96 -24.82
CA GLU A 260 13.32 -6.89 -25.51
C GLU A 260 12.81 -5.51 -25.09
N ASP A 261 11.53 -5.40 -24.75
CA ASP A 261 10.85 -4.19 -24.30
C ASP A 261 10.80 -4.07 -22.77
N ALA A 262 11.59 -4.86 -22.04
CA ALA A 262 11.65 -4.79 -20.58
C ALA A 262 11.86 -3.34 -20.11
N PRO A 263 10.98 -2.83 -19.24
CA PRO A 263 11.07 -1.44 -18.78
C PRO A 263 12.35 -1.21 -18.00
N ASN A 264 12.97 -0.04 -18.17
CA ASN A 264 14.16 0.32 -17.40
C ASN A 264 14.19 1.83 -17.07
N VAL A 265 14.92 2.16 -16.03
CA VAL A 265 15.04 3.53 -15.53
C VAL A 265 15.63 4.47 -16.56
N ALA A 266 16.76 4.07 -17.19
CA ALA A 266 17.52 4.95 -18.08
C ALA A 266 16.74 5.40 -19.34
N ASP A 267 15.84 4.56 -19.85
CA ASP A 267 14.99 4.93 -20.96
C ASP A 267 13.84 5.82 -20.51
N GLN A 268 13.21 5.48 -19.36
CA GLN A 268 12.08 6.25 -18.84
C GLN A 268 12.47 7.63 -18.30
N GLU A 269 13.70 7.82 -17.81
CA GLU A 269 14.19 9.15 -17.41
C GLU A 269 14.22 10.16 -18.56
N LYS A 270 14.40 9.71 -19.79
CA LYS A 270 14.45 10.54 -20.99
C LYS A 270 13.08 10.94 -21.53
N ASP A 271 12.03 10.19 -21.17
CA ASP A 271 10.68 10.45 -21.62
C ASP A 271 9.87 11.17 -20.52
N PRO A 272 9.53 12.44 -20.69
CA PRO A 272 8.76 13.20 -19.69
C PRO A 272 7.35 12.62 -19.42
N ASN A 273 6.84 11.78 -20.32
CA ASN A 273 5.54 11.13 -20.21
C ASN A 273 5.62 9.68 -19.72
N SER A 274 6.81 9.17 -19.41
CA SER A 274 7.00 7.83 -18.87
C SER A 274 6.30 7.64 -17.54
N LEU A 275 6.01 6.40 -17.20
CA LEU A 275 5.42 6.04 -15.90
C LEU A 275 6.29 6.53 -14.73
N LEU A 276 7.62 6.43 -14.83
CA LEU A 276 8.56 6.92 -13.83
C LEU A 276 8.38 8.43 -13.60
N ASN A 277 8.34 9.23 -14.69
CA ASN A 277 8.22 10.67 -14.56
C ASN A 277 6.80 11.09 -14.13
N ARG A 278 5.75 10.37 -14.53
CA ARG A 278 4.40 10.55 -13.99
C ARG A 278 4.32 10.24 -12.50
N THR A 279 4.97 9.17 -12.05
CA THR A 279 5.08 8.84 -10.62
C THR A 279 5.79 9.95 -9.84
N ARG A 280 6.91 10.48 -10.36
CA ARG A 280 7.62 11.64 -9.76
C ARG A 280 6.72 12.88 -9.66
N GLN A 281 5.92 13.15 -10.67
CA GLN A 281 4.96 14.27 -10.67
C GLN A 281 3.87 14.10 -9.62
N LEU A 282 3.31 12.88 -9.46
CA LEU A 282 2.33 12.57 -8.41
C LEU A 282 2.91 12.75 -7.00
N ILE A 283 4.14 12.30 -6.78
CA ILE A 283 4.84 12.49 -5.50
C ILE A 283 5.06 13.98 -5.23
N ALA A 284 5.54 14.73 -6.23
CA ALA A 284 5.74 16.18 -6.09
C ALA A 284 4.42 16.91 -5.81
N LEU A 285 3.34 16.53 -6.49
CA LEU A 285 2.00 17.08 -6.24
C LEU A 285 1.55 16.79 -4.79
N ARG A 286 1.71 15.55 -4.31
CA ARG A 286 1.36 15.20 -2.93
C ARG A 286 2.10 16.05 -1.90
N HIS A 287 3.38 16.35 -2.13
CA HIS A 287 4.19 17.17 -1.23
C HIS A 287 3.83 18.66 -1.28
N SER A 288 3.37 19.16 -2.41
CA SER A 288 3.09 20.58 -2.61
C SER A 288 1.65 21.00 -2.35
N GLU A 289 0.69 20.04 -2.34
CA GLU A 289 -0.73 20.32 -2.17
C GLU A 289 -1.20 19.96 -0.75
N PRO A 290 -1.56 20.93 0.10
CA PRO A 290 -1.95 20.68 1.48
C PRO A 290 -3.12 19.70 1.63
N ALA A 291 -4.08 19.74 0.71
CA ALA A 291 -5.22 18.82 0.71
C ALA A 291 -4.81 17.35 0.47
N LEU A 292 -3.60 17.08 -0.02
CA LEU A 292 -3.06 15.73 -0.21
C LEU A 292 -2.12 15.27 0.91
N ALA A 293 -1.95 16.07 1.96
CA ALA A 293 -1.13 15.71 3.11
C ALA A 293 -1.62 14.42 3.79
N ASN A 294 -0.74 13.76 4.53
CA ASN A 294 -1.02 12.48 5.19
C ASN A 294 -2.25 12.51 6.10
N TYR A 295 -2.43 13.62 6.79
CA TYR A 295 -3.49 13.88 7.77
C TYR A 295 -4.75 14.57 7.19
N ALA A 296 -4.72 14.97 5.91
CA ALA A 296 -5.85 15.63 5.28
C ALA A 296 -7.07 14.71 5.24
N GLU A 297 -8.25 15.30 5.39
CA GLU A 297 -9.53 14.59 5.41
C GLU A 297 -9.75 13.81 4.12
N PHE A 298 -10.43 12.68 4.24
CA PHE A 298 -10.85 11.84 3.12
C PHE A 298 -12.37 11.67 3.16
N VAL A 299 -13.04 12.05 2.09
CA VAL A 299 -14.50 12.01 1.99
C VAL A 299 -14.90 11.39 0.66
N PRO A 300 -15.42 10.15 0.62
CA PRO A 300 -16.03 9.59 -0.57
C PRO A 300 -17.22 10.44 -1.03
N LEU A 301 -17.28 10.79 -2.31
CA LEU A 301 -18.37 11.59 -2.90
C LEU A 301 -19.26 10.76 -3.83
N TYR A 302 -18.65 9.85 -4.60
CA TYR A 302 -19.37 8.92 -5.47
C TYR A 302 -18.65 7.58 -5.49
N ALA A 303 -19.28 6.58 -4.90
CA ALA A 303 -18.75 5.22 -4.79
C ALA A 303 -19.92 4.26 -4.56
N GLU A 304 -20.59 3.87 -5.65
CA GLU A 304 -21.69 2.93 -5.61
C GLU A 304 -21.22 1.53 -6.05
N LYS A 305 -22.01 0.51 -5.73
CA LYS A 305 -21.67 -0.87 -6.07
C LYS A 305 -21.64 -1.06 -7.58
N ASN A 306 -20.53 -1.58 -8.10
CA ASN A 306 -20.31 -1.87 -9.52
C ASN A 306 -20.46 -0.63 -10.44
N THR A 307 -20.15 0.56 -9.91
CA THR A 307 -20.19 1.81 -10.69
C THR A 307 -18.81 2.43 -10.84
N TYR A 308 -18.71 3.30 -11.84
CA TYR A 308 -17.54 4.13 -12.15
C TYR A 308 -18.02 5.53 -12.52
N PRO A 309 -17.21 6.59 -12.30
CA PRO A 309 -15.89 6.59 -11.65
C PRO A 309 -15.99 6.45 -10.13
N PHE A 310 -14.87 6.24 -9.46
CA PHE A 310 -14.72 6.51 -8.03
C PHE A 310 -14.34 7.97 -7.82
N VAL A 311 -15.10 8.69 -7.01
CA VAL A 311 -14.86 10.11 -6.71
C VAL A 311 -14.76 10.33 -5.21
N TYR A 312 -13.75 11.07 -4.78
CA TYR A 312 -13.58 11.47 -3.39
C TYR A 312 -12.95 12.85 -3.27
N ALA A 313 -13.20 13.50 -2.15
CA ALA A 313 -12.54 14.74 -1.76
C ALA A 313 -11.39 14.45 -0.79
N ARG A 314 -10.35 15.26 -0.90
CA ARG A 314 -9.31 15.47 0.11
C ARG A 314 -9.37 16.91 0.56
N ALA A 315 -9.28 17.16 1.88
CA ALA A 315 -9.40 18.51 2.41
C ALA A 315 -8.43 18.77 3.58
N ALA A 316 -7.83 19.96 3.57
CA ALA A 316 -7.04 20.50 4.68
C ALA A 316 -7.38 21.98 4.88
N GLY A 317 -8.24 22.28 5.86
CA GLY A 317 -8.80 23.61 6.03
C GLY A 317 -9.64 24.03 4.82
N GLU A 318 -9.26 25.14 4.18
CA GLU A 318 -9.94 25.66 2.99
C GLU A 318 -9.43 25.01 1.67
N ASP A 319 -8.30 24.32 1.72
CA ASP A 319 -7.78 23.61 0.54
C ASP A 319 -8.57 22.32 0.31
N VAL A 320 -9.24 22.23 -0.84
CA VAL A 320 -10.04 21.07 -1.24
C VAL A 320 -9.64 20.61 -2.63
N VAL A 321 -9.38 19.33 -2.73
CA VAL A 321 -9.05 18.63 -3.99
C VAL A 321 -10.06 17.50 -4.22
N ILE A 322 -10.61 17.43 -5.42
CA ILE A 322 -11.45 16.33 -5.87
C ILE A 322 -10.63 15.40 -6.74
N VAL A 323 -10.64 14.13 -6.40
CA VAL A 323 -9.96 13.06 -7.15
C VAL A 323 -11.03 12.20 -7.81
N LEU A 324 -10.90 12.00 -9.12
CA LEU A 324 -11.82 11.23 -9.94
C LEU A 324 -11.03 10.15 -10.68
N LEU A 325 -11.48 8.90 -10.59
CA LEU A 325 -10.75 7.73 -11.11
C LEU A 325 -11.70 6.85 -11.92
N ASN A 326 -11.46 6.75 -13.21
CA ASN A 326 -12.17 5.84 -14.11
C ASN A 326 -11.20 4.81 -14.70
N PRO A 327 -10.93 3.70 -14.02
CA PRO A 327 -10.04 2.66 -14.54
C PRO A 327 -10.64 1.83 -15.67
N ARG A 328 -11.97 1.78 -15.84
CA ARG A 328 -12.59 0.98 -16.88
C ARG A 328 -12.33 1.54 -18.29
N ALA A 329 -12.35 0.67 -19.30
CA ALA A 329 -12.09 1.06 -20.70
C ALA A 329 -13.13 2.02 -21.27
N GLU A 330 -14.40 1.93 -20.82
CA GLU A 330 -15.46 2.79 -21.31
C GLU A 330 -15.53 4.11 -20.51
N ALA A 331 -16.11 5.12 -21.17
CA ALA A 331 -16.44 6.39 -20.51
C ALA A 331 -17.41 6.18 -19.34
N SER A 332 -17.37 7.06 -18.39
CA SER A 332 -18.25 7.03 -17.21
C SER A 332 -18.75 8.42 -16.85
N GLU A 333 -19.88 8.46 -16.17
CA GLU A 333 -20.53 9.68 -15.70
C GLU A 333 -20.89 9.52 -14.23
N ALA A 334 -20.84 10.63 -13.48
CA ALA A 334 -21.28 10.67 -12.10
C ALA A 334 -21.90 12.02 -11.77
N THR A 335 -22.82 12.01 -10.80
CA THR A 335 -23.37 13.22 -10.21
C THR A 335 -23.27 13.10 -8.69
N PHE A 336 -22.70 14.10 -8.03
CA PHE A 336 -22.48 14.11 -6.60
C PHE A 336 -22.60 15.52 -6.03
N ASP A 337 -22.74 15.64 -4.72
CA ASP A 337 -22.86 16.93 -4.01
C ASP A 337 -21.49 17.39 -3.53
N ILE A 338 -21.20 18.70 -3.70
CA ILE A 338 -20.06 19.38 -3.08
C ILE A 338 -20.62 20.42 -2.11
N ASN A 339 -20.42 20.18 -0.81
CA ASN A 339 -20.98 20.99 0.26
C ASN A 339 -20.04 22.13 0.72
N VAL A 340 -19.03 22.48 -0.09
CA VAL A 340 -18.13 23.61 0.17
C VAL A 340 -18.25 24.63 -0.95
N PRO A 341 -18.23 25.94 -0.65
CA PRO A 341 -18.31 26.97 -1.67
C PRO A 341 -17.03 27.00 -2.52
N PHE A 342 -17.16 27.08 -3.83
CA PHE A 342 -16.07 27.34 -4.75
C PHE A 342 -16.56 28.15 -5.96
N ARG A 343 -15.66 28.84 -6.64
CA ARG A 343 -16.00 29.68 -7.80
C ARG A 343 -15.52 29.10 -9.12
N LYS A 344 -14.38 28.44 -9.11
CA LYS A 344 -13.75 27.83 -10.27
C LYS A 344 -12.99 26.57 -9.84
N THR A 345 -12.59 25.79 -10.83
CA THR A 345 -11.76 24.61 -10.64
C THR A 345 -10.43 24.77 -11.36
N ARG A 346 -9.42 24.06 -10.92
CA ARG A 346 -8.11 23.97 -11.58
C ARG A 346 -7.67 22.52 -11.65
N LEU A 347 -7.45 21.99 -12.84
CA LEU A 347 -6.82 20.70 -13.02
C LEU A 347 -5.36 20.79 -12.50
N LEU A 348 -5.02 19.94 -11.54
CA LEU A 348 -3.67 19.83 -10.99
C LEU A 348 -2.87 18.77 -11.75
N MET A 349 -3.51 17.63 -12.06
CA MET A 349 -2.89 16.56 -12.82
C MET A 349 -3.96 15.61 -13.37
N GLY A 350 -3.62 14.88 -14.44
CA GLY A 350 -4.50 13.90 -15.08
C GLY A 350 -5.15 14.42 -16.36
N ASP A 351 -6.28 13.85 -16.70
CA ASP A 351 -6.99 14.09 -17.94
C ASP A 351 -8.04 15.21 -17.77
N GLU A 352 -8.29 15.97 -18.84
CA GLU A 352 -9.44 16.89 -18.88
C GLU A 352 -10.75 16.10 -18.94
N ILE A 353 -11.75 16.58 -18.23
CA ILE A 353 -13.06 15.93 -18.11
C ILE A 353 -14.19 16.94 -18.32
N GLY A 354 -15.37 16.46 -18.65
CA GLY A 354 -16.58 17.25 -18.54
C GLY A 354 -16.87 17.57 -17.07
N TRP A 355 -17.14 18.84 -16.77
CA TRP A 355 -17.44 19.31 -15.42
C TRP A 355 -18.53 20.37 -15.47
N GLU A 356 -19.70 20.04 -14.93
CA GLU A 356 -20.84 20.95 -14.83
C GLU A 356 -21.21 21.13 -13.35
N HIS A 357 -21.35 22.38 -12.91
CA HIS A 357 -21.73 22.70 -11.54
C HIS A 357 -23.05 23.49 -11.51
N ASP A 358 -24.11 22.86 -11.03
CA ASP A 358 -25.35 23.56 -10.74
C ASP A 358 -25.23 24.29 -9.38
N ARG A 359 -24.99 25.57 -9.45
CA ARG A 359 -24.82 26.44 -8.26
C ARG A 359 -26.09 26.56 -7.40
N ARG A 360 -27.27 26.18 -7.91
CA ARG A 360 -28.53 26.27 -7.16
C ARG A 360 -28.69 25.04 -6.27
N SER A 361 -28.41 23.88 -6.78
CA SER A 361 -28.51 22.62 -6.04
C SER A 361 -27.22 22.21 -5.33
N GLY A 362 -26.06 22.77 -5.70
CA GLY A 362 -24.73 22.34 -5.23
C GLY A 362 -24.23 21.06 -5.91
N LYS A 363 -24.98 20.53 -6.89
CA LYS A 363 -24.61 19.29 -7.59
C LYS A 363 -23.57 19.53 -8.67
N VAL A 364 -22.64 18.60 -8.74
CA VAL A 364 -21.64 18.52 -9.80
C VAL A 364 -21.90 17.28 -10.63
N SER A 365 -21.98 17.44 -11.94
CA SER A 365 -22.04 16.34 -12.90
C SER A 365 -20.74 16.29 -13.68
N VAL A 366 -20.17 15.10 -13.83
CA VAL A 366 -18.91 14.87 -14.52
C VAL A 366 -19.05 13.80 -15.59
N SER A 367 -18.30 13.96 -16.68
CA SER A 367 -18.13 12.92 -17.70
C SER A 367 -16.64 12.68 -17.94
N MET A 368 -16.21 11.43 -17.84
CA MET A 368 -14.81 11.02 -17.91
C MET A 368 -14.59 10.06 -19.08
N PRO A 369 -13.50 10.20 -19.84
CA PRO A 369 -13.06 9.17 -20.79
C PRO A 369 -12.79 7.83 -20.07
N GLY A 370 -12.72 6.75 -20.85
CA GLY A 370 -12.23 5.47 -20.35
C GLY A 370 -10.75 5.55 -19.98
N GLN A 371 -10.31 4.76 -18.99
CA GLN A 371 -8.94 4.72 -18.49
C GLN A 371 -8.36 6.12 -18.20
N SER A 372 -9.06 6.91 -17.39
CA SER A 372 -8.69 8.29 -17.07
C SER A 372 -8.72 8.58 -15.57
N TYR A 373 -7.99 9.61 -15.17
CA TYR A 373 -8.09 10.18 -13.82
C TYR A 373 -7.95 11.69 -13.88
N SER A 374 -8.49 12.37 -12.89
CA SER A 374 -8.35 13.81 -12.73
C SER A 374 -8.19 14.18 -11.26
N ILE A 375 -7.25 15.07 -10.99
CA ILE A 375 -7.01 15.65 -9.68
C ILE A 375 -7.28 17.15 -9.82
N ILE A 376 -8.37 17.63 -9.22
CA ILE A 376 -8.92 18.95 -9.46
C ILE A 376 -9.00 19.72 -8.14
N LYS A 377 -8.37 20.90 -8.08
CA LYS A 377 -8.49 21.81 -6.92
C LYS A 377 -9.71 22.70 -7.07
N LEU A 378 -10.48 22.86 -6.01
CA LEU A 378 -11.54 23.87 -5.88
C LEU A 378 -10.92 25.20 -5.48
N LEU A 379 -11.38 26.33 -6.09
CA LEU A 379 -10.84 27.67 -5.88
C LEU A 379 -11.94 28.72 -5.63
#